data_51575b2b3c736a0d6b69527fd8db5768
#
_entry.id   51575b2b3c736a0d6b69527fd8db5768
#
_cell.length_a   1.000
_cell.length_b   1.000
_cell.length_c   1.000
_cell.angle_alpha   90.00
_cell.angle_beta   90.00
_cell.angle_gamma   90.00
#
_symmetry.space_group_name_H-M   'P 1'
#
loop_
_entity.id
_entity.type
_entity.pdbx_description
1 polymer ?
#
loop_
_entity_poly.entity_id
_entity_poly.type
_entity_poly.pdbx_seq_one_letter_code
_entity_poly.pdbx_strand_id
1 'polypeptide(L)'
;MTDNITAPTGAELETLPGAKPVLDLLDRAIEKTGGQKRLGQRRMAAHVAQAFDLERHLLVQAGTGTGKSLGYLVPALHHAGASTKPIIVATATLALQAQIVKTRPSKTYGGALF
;
A
#
# COMPACT_ATOMS: atom_id res chain seq x y z
N MET A 1 -19.08 -12.28 -16.76
CA MET A 1 -20.06 -11.28 -16.31
C MET A 1 -19.30 -10.07 -15.84
N THR A 2 -19.33 -9.05 -16.64
CA THR A 2 -18.74 -7.78 -16.26
C THR A 2 -19.73 -7.06 -15.37
N ASP A 3 -19.50 -7.15 -14.08
CA ASP A 3 -20.14 -6.22 -13.18
C ASP A 3 -19.62 -4.82 -13.50
N ASN A 4 -20.51 -3.95 -13.95
CA ASN A 4 -20.21 -2.52 -14.06
C ASN A 4 -20.07 -1.94 -12.65
N ILE A 5 -19.12 -2.44 -11.90
CA ILE A 5 -18.74 -1.82 -10.65
C ILE A 5 -17.88 -0.62 -11.03
N THR A 6 -18.48 0.55 -10.95
CA THR A 6 -17.72 1.79 -11.03
C THR A 6 -16.62 1.74 -9.97
N ALA A 7 -15.38 1.89 -10.39
CA ALA A 7 -14.28 1.92 -9.45
C ALA A 7 -14.52 3.00 -8.38
N PRO A 8 -14.26 2.71 -7.09
CA PRO A 8 -14.51 3.66 -6.02
C PRO A 8 -13.83 5.01 -6.29
N THR A 9 -14.54 6.08 -6.01
CA THR A 9 -13.99 7.44 -6.05
C THR A 9 -13.03 7.66 -4.87
N GLY A 10 -12.27 8.73 -4.91
CA GLY A 10 -11.34 9.06 -3.84
C GLY A 10 -11.98 9.11 -2.45
N ALA A 11 -13.19 9.63 -2.33
CA ALA A 11 -13.92 9.71 -1.06
C ALA A 11 -14.43 8.33 -0.60
N GLU A 12 -14.85 7.49 -1.51
CA GLU A 12 -15.35 6.14 -1.21
C GLU A 12 -14.23 5.21 -0.74
N LEU A 13 -12.99 5.43 -1.16
CA LEU A 13 -11.85 4.62 -0.73
C LEU A 13 -11.65 4.64 0.78
N GLU A 14 -11.92 5.77 1.43
CA GLU A 14 -11.79 5.90 2.89
C GLU A 14 -12.80 5.06 3.66
N THR A 15 -13.88 4.64 3.01
CA THR A 15 -14.93 3.81 3.63
C THR A 15 -14.61 2.33 3.62
N LEU A 16 -13.60 1.90 2.86
CA LEU A 16 -13.19 0.51 2.82
C LEU A 16 -12.59 0.08 4.19
N PRO A 17 -12.86 -1.15 4.65
CA PRO A 17 -12.32 -1.63 5.92
C PRO A 17 -10.80 -1.48 6.00
N GLY A 18 -10.31 -0.85 7.06
CA GLY A 18 -8.89 -0.65 7.30
C GLY A 18 -8.20 0.42 6.44
N ALA A 19 -8.91 1.04 5.50
CA ALA A 19 -8.30 1.92 4.51
C ALA A 19 -7.93 3.31 5.04
N LYS A 20 -8.77 3.93 5.87
CA LYS A 20 -8.56 5.32 6.28
C LYS A 20 -7.19 5.59 6.93
N PRO A 21 -6.73 4.86 7.95
CA PRO A 21 -5.42 5.11 8.53
C PRO A 21 -4.28 4.89 7.54
N VAL A 22 -4.42 3.95 6.63
CA VAL A 22 -3.43 3.68 5.57
C VAL A 22 -3.38 4.83 4.57
N LEU A 23 -4.52 5.36 4.15
CA LEU A 23 -4.58 6.50 3.24
C LEU A 23 -4.00 7.76 3.88
N ASP A 24 -4.23 7.99 5.16
CA ASP A 24 -3.63 9.10 5.90
C ASP A 24 -2.10 8.97 5.96
N LEU A 25 -1.58 7.77 6.18
CA LEU A 25 -0.14 7.50 6.16
C LEU A 25 0.46 7.70 4.76
N LEU A 26 -0.23 7.23 3.73
CA LEU A 26 0.18 7.41 2.34
C LEU A 26 0.27 8.90 1.98
N ASP A 27 -0.73 9.68 2.35
CA ASP A 27 -0.76 11.11 2.10
C ASP A 27 0.42 11.83 2.77
N ARG A 28 0.73 11.49 4.02
CA ARG A 28 1.89 12.03 4.72
C ARG A 28 3.21 11.66 4.06
N ALA A 29 3.34 10.41 3.60
CA ALA A 29 4.54 9.95 2.90
C ALA A 29 4.74 10.71 1.58
N ILE A 30 3.67 10.95 0.84
CA ILE A 30 3.69 11.70 -0.41
C ILE A 30 4.06 13.16 -0.16
N GLU A 31 3.48 13.80 0.84
CA GLU A 31 3.80 15.19 1.22
C GLU A 31 5.27 15.37 1.57
N LYS A 32 5.84 14.43 2.34
CA LYS A 32 7.26 14.47 2.72
C LYS A 32 8.22 14.36 1.53
N THR A 33 7.80 13.66 0.48
CA THR A 33 8.63 13.49 -0.72
C THR A 33 8.38 14.56 -1.78
N GLY A 34 7.45 15.50 -1.53
CA GLY A 34 7.07 16.52 -2.51
C GLY A 34 6.28 15.97 -3.70
N GLY A 35 5.75 14.76 -3.58
CA GLY A 35 4.97 14.13 -4.64
C GLY A 35 3.53 14.60 -4.72
N GLN A 36 2.83 14.10 -5.72
CA GLN A 36 1.40 14.37 -5.93
C GLN A 36 0.57 13.15 -5.58
N LYS A 37 -0.62 13.38 -5.02
CA LYS A 37 -1.60 12.33 -4.80
C LYS A 37 -2.07 11.75 -6.13
N ARG A 38 -2.02 10.43 -6.25
CA ARG A 38 -2.45 9.68 -7.44
C ARG A 38 -3.56 8.72 -7.08
N LEU A 39 -4.66 8.80 -7.81
CA LEU A 39 -5.84 7.98 -7.52
C LEU A 39 -5.54 6.48 -7.64
N GLY A 40 -4.77 6.04 -8.63
CA GLY A 40 -4.38 4.64 -8.79
C GLY A 40 -3.58 4.10 -7.62
N GLN A 41 -2.64 4.89 -7.11
CA GLN A 41 -1.86 4.55 -5.92
C GLN A 41 -2.74 4.46 -4.67
N ARG A 42 -3.65 5.41 -4.48
CA ARG A 42 -4.61 5.41 -3.37
C ARG A 42 -5.56 4.21 -3.44
N ARG A 43 -6.05 3.88 -4.62
CA ARG A 43 -6.87 2.66 -4.84
C ARG A 43 -6.12 1.41 -4.44
N MET A 44 -4.88 1.26 -4.87
CA MET A 44 -4.06 0.11 -4.51
C MET A 44 -3.89 0.03 -2.99
N ALA A 45 -3.48 1.12 -2.35
CA ALA A 45 -3.26 1.15 -0.90
C ALA A 45 -4.53 0.81 -0.11
N ALA A 46 -5.67 1.35 -0.50
CA ALA A 46 -6.95 1.09 0.15
C ALA A 46 -7.38 -0.38 0.00
N HIS A 47 -7.25 -0.96 -1.19
CA HIS A 47 -7.61 -2.35 -1.42
C HIS A 47 -6.63 -3.33 -0.74
N VAL A 48 -5.34 -3.01 -0.69
CA VAL A 48 -4.38 -3.81 0.07
C VAL A 48 -4.70 -3.76 1.57
N ALA A 49 -5.02 -2.59 2.11
CA ALA A 49 -5.45 -2.44 3.50
C ALA A 49 -6.71 -3.27 3.79
N GLN A 50 -7.70 -3.22 2.91
CA GLN A 50 -8.91 -4.03 3.02
C GLN A 50 -8.60 -5.53 3.00
N ALA A 51 -7.71 -5.96 2.11
CA ALA A 51 -7.32 -7.37 2.02
C ALA A 51 -6.68 -7.86 3.32
N PHE A 52 -5.82 -7.05 3.94
CA PHE A 52 -5.27 -7.36 5.26
C PHE A 52 -6.35 -7.42 6.35
N ASP A 53 -7.24 -6.44 6.36
CA ASP A 53 -8.28 -6.33 7.38
C ASP A 53 -9.27 -7.50 7.31
N LEU A 54 -9.65 -7.91 6.10
CA LEU A 54 -10.58 -9.01 5.86
C LEU A 54 -9.90 -10.37 5.70
N GLU A 55 -8.57 -10.44 5.82
CA GLU A 55 -7.78 -11.68 5.62
C GLU A 55 -8.08 -12.36 4.29
N ARG A 56 -8.06 -11.58 3.20
CA ARG A 56 -8.34 -12.03 1.84
C ARG A 56 -7.14 -11.89 0.93
N HIS A 57 -7.07 -12.74 -0.09
CA HIS A 57 -6.12 -12.57 -1.19
C HIS A 57 -6.56 -11.42 -2.09
N LEU A 58 -5.57 -10.73 -2.66
CA LEU A 58 -5.79 -9.64 -3.58
C LEU A 58 -4.84 -9.75 -4.76
N LEU A 59 -5.37 -9.64 -5.97
CA LEU A 59 -4.60 -9.49 -7.19
C LEU A 59 -4.80 -8.07 -7.71
N VAL A 60 -3.70 -7.35 -7.91
CA VAL A 60 -3.74 -5.99 -8.44
C VAL A 60 -2.91 -5.90 -9.69
N GLN A 61 -3.51 -5.40 -10.76
CA GLN A 61 -2.79 -5.00 -11.96
C GLN A 61 -2.73 -3.47 -12.00
N ALA A 62 -1.51 -2.94 -12.02
CA ALA A 62 -1.27 -1.50 -12.08
C ALA A 62 -0.19 -1.21 -13.11
N GLY A 63 -0.44 -0.25 -13.97
CA GLY A 63 0.53 0.20 -14.98
C GLY A 63 1.77 0.83 -14.36
N THR A 64 2.81 1.00 -15.17
CA THR A 64 4.01 1.73 -14.79
C THR A 64 3.69 3.19 -14.47
N GLY A 65 4.41 3.80 -13.51
CA GLY A 65 4.21 5.19 -13.13
C GLY A 65 3.05 5.45 -12.16
N THR A 66 2.36 4.41 -11.67
CA THR A 66 1.27 4.55 -10.68
C THR A 66 1.75 4.68 -9.24
N GLY A 67 3.06 4.50 -8.98
CA GLY A 67 3.59 4.51 -7.62
C GLY A 67 3.26 3.24 -6.83
N LYS A 68 3.32 2.09 -7.47
CA LYS A 68 2.98 0.78 -6.89
C LYS A 68 3.70 0.49 -5.58
N SER A 69 4.99 0.84 -5.48
CA SER A 69 5.79 0.52 -4.30
C SER A 69 5.19 1.10 -3.02
N LEU A 70 4.87 2.39 -3.00
CA LEU A 70 4.18 3.00 -1.86
C LEU A 70 2.76 2.45 -1.70
N GLY A 71 2.09 2.16 -2.80
CA GLY A 71 0.73 1.62 -2.79
C GLY A 71 0.59 0.30 -2.04
N TYR A 72 1.61 -0.55 -1.99
CA TYR A 72 1.57 -1.78 -1.20
C TYR A 72 2.44 -1.73 0.06
N LEU A 73 3.54 -0.96 0.07
CA LEU A 73 4.42 -0.88 1.24
C LEU A 73 3.77 -0.15 2.41
N VAL A 74 3.06 0.93 2.16
CA VAL A 74 2.40 1.70 3.24
C VAL A 74 1.38 0.85 3.99
N PRO A 75 0.42 0.17 3.32
CA PRO A 75 -0.48 -0.72 4.04
C PRO A 75 0.24 -1.91 4.69
N ALA A 76 1.29 -2.45 4.06
CA ALA A 76 2.07 -3.53 4.63
C ALA A 76 2.76 -3.11 5.93
N LEU A 77 3.38 -1.94 5.96
CA LEU A 77 4.02 -1.39 7.16
C LEU A 77 3.02 -1.09 8.26
N HIS A 78 1.86 -0.53 7.90
CA HIS A 78 0.80 -0.27 8.87
C HIS A 78 0.31 -1.58 9.51
N HIS A 79 0.09 -2.61 8.71
CA HIS A 79 -0.34 -3.91 9.19
C HIS A 79 0.74 -4.59 10.05
N ALA A 80 2.01 -4.50 9.64
CA ALA A 80 3.13 -5.04 10.42
C ALA A 80 3.25 -4.39 11.80
N GLY A 81 2.96 -3.09 11.91
CA GLY A 81 2.93 -2.37 13.18
C GLY A 81 1.79 -2.79 14.11
N ALA A 82 0.69 -3.28 13.55
CA ALA A 82 -0.48 -3.72 14.29
C ALA A 82 -0.51 -5.25 14.55
N SER A 83 0.38 -6.00 13.94
CA SER A 83 0.46 -7.47 13.99
C SER A 83 1.77 -7.93 14.59
N THR A 84 1.75 -9.11 15.22
CA THR A 84 2.97 -9.80 15.69
C THR A 84 3.64 -10.64 14.59
N LYS A 85 2.98 -10.79 13.44
CA LYS A 85 3.48 -11.60 12.34
C LYS A 85 4.29 -10.76 11.35
N PRO A 86 5.40 -11.28 10.82
CA PRO A 86 6.16 -10.58 9.80
C PRO A 86 5.39 -10.51 8.47
N ILE A 87 5.69 -9.48 7.70
CA ILE A 87 5.24 -9.37 6.32
C ILE A 87 6.42 -9.67 5.41
N ILE A 88 6.18 -10.53 4.43
CA ILE A 88 7.18 -10.92 3.43
C ILE A 88 6.85 -10.19 2.12
N VAL A 89 7.84 -9.47 1.59
CA VAL A 89 7.76 -8.85 0.28
C VAL A 89 8.72 -9.55 -0.66
N ALA A 90 8.18 -10.20 -1.68
CA ALA A 90 8.97 -10.88 -2.70
C ALA A 90 8.98 -10.06 -3.99
N THR A 91 10.14 -9.92 -4.60
CA THR A 91 10.33 -9.18 -5.84
C THR A 91 11.05 -10.02 -6.89
N ALA A 92 10.74 -9.80 -8.16
CA ALA A 92 11.31 -10.57 -9.25
C ALA A 92 12.71 -10.08 -9.68
N THR A 93 13.11 -8.84 -9.36
CA THR A 93 14.35 -8.24 -9.82
C THR A 93 15.16 -7.64 -8.68
N LEU A 94 16.50 -7.66 -8.82
CA LEU A 94 17.41 -7.01 -7.85
C LEU A 94 17.22 -5.49 -7.82
N ALA A 95 16.92 -4.87 -8.95
CA ALA A 95 16.68 -3.43 -9.05
C ALA A 95 15.47 -3.03 -8.18
N LEU A 96 14.37 -3.77 -8.26
CA LEU A 96 13.18 -3.52 -7.47
C LEU A 96 13.42 -3.78 -5.97
N GLN A 97 14.17 -4.82 -5.65
CA GLN A 97 14.60 -5.11 -4.28
C GLN A 97 15.39 -3.94 -3.69
N ALA A 98 16.36 -3.42 -4.44
CA ALA A 98 17.17 -2.28 -4.02
C ALA A 98 16.31 -1.01 -3.81
N GLN A 99 15.33 -0.78 -4.67
CA GLN A 99 14.40 0.34 -4.54
C GLN A 99 13.59 0.24 -3.25
N ILE A 100 13.06 -0.93 -2.93
CA ILE A 100 12.27 -1.16 -1.72
C ILE A 100 13.13 -0.91 -0.47
N VAL A 101 14.36 -1.40 -0.45
CA VAL A 101 15.29 -1.19 0.66
C VAL A 101 15.60 0.29 0.86
N LYS A 102 15.76 1.05 -0.22
CA LYS A 102 16.01 2.50 -0.15
C LYS A 102 14.79 3.30 0.34
N THR A 103 13.60 2.82 0.03
CA THR A 103 12.33 3.47 0.44
C THR A 103 12.00 3.17 1.90
N ARG A 104 12.79 2.34 2.56
CA ARG A 104 12.63 1.95 3.95
C ARG A 104 12.63 3.18 4.86
N PRO A 105 11.60 3.41 5.66
CA PRO A 105 11.64 4.44 6.69
C PRO A 105 12.72 4.09 7.73
N SER A 106 13.45 5.10 8.18
CA SER A 106 14.58 4.99 9.10
C SER A 106 14.24 4.47 10.51
N LYS A 107 12.97 4.23 10.77
CA LYS A 107 12.50 3.67 12.04
C LYS A 107 12.08 2.23 11.85
N THR A 108 12.76 1.35 12.57
CA THR A 108 12.40 -0.06 12.72
C THR A 108 11.02 -0.13 13.38
N TYR A 109 10.00 -0.34 12.61
CA TYR A 109 8.71 -0.73 13.17
C TYR A 109 8.79 -2.22 13.51
N GLY A 110 8.91 -2.51 14.82
CA GLY A 110 8.63 -3.79 15.43
C GLY A 110 8.94 -5.06 14.61
N GLY A 111 10.20 -5.28 14.23
CA GLY A 111 10.63 -6.57 13.72
C GLY A 111 10.40 -6.86 12.25
N ALA A 112 10.04 -5.88 11.42
CA ALA A 112 10.05 -6.06 9.98
C ALA A 112 11.51 -6.09 9.48
N LEU A 113 12.05 -7.26 9.29
CA LEU A 113 13.29 -7.52 8.59
C LEU A 113 12.98 -7.64 7.10
N PHE A 114 13.49 -6.71 6.31
CA PHE A 114 13.55 -6.86 4.87
C PHE A 114 14.90 -7.42 4.47
#